data_ef3a39c9ee942c590ff19a199a0606f0
#
_entry.id   ef3a39c9ee942c590ff19a199a0606f0
#
_cell.length_a   1.000
_cell.length_b   1.000
_cell.length_c   1.000
_cell.angle_alpha   90.00
_cell.angle_beta   90.00
_cell.angle_gamma   90.00
#
_symmetry.space_group_name_H-M   'P 1'
#
loop_
_entity.id
_entity.type
_entity.pdbx_description
1 polymer ?
#
loop_
_entity_poly.entity_id
_entity_poly.type
_entity_poly.pdbx_seq_one_letter_code
_entity_poly.pdbx_strand_id
1 'polypeptide(L)'
;VLLVAVWLAGSTVSILAFAVGCATSASTRPAPSGESVNPGTSDRSVNPGINDRYKSPEGRAKAIAVFEDPERGSFQAPEEIVKHLALKPGDVVADVGAGTGYMEPFLVPAVGPTGKVYAEDITPEFLERLKQKGAQNGWTRVETVLGTETDTSLPRACCDVALAVDAYHHFERPGPMLTAIRGNLRPGGRLVIVDFYRKPNEVFDKLKIDYAKHIRLDMDDVVKEIEGFGFQHLDTQQFLKLQYYAVFTPKPQ
;
A
#
# COMPACT_ATOMS: atom_id res chain seq x y z
N VAL A 1 -53.03 -18.62 -41.66
CA VAL A 1 -54.26 -19.30 -41.36
C VAL A 1 -54.37 -19.33 -39.83
N LEU A 2 -55.13 -18.66 -39.16
CA LEU A 2 -56.49 -18.36 -38.88
C LEU A 2 -56.64 -17.17 -37.93
N LEU A 3 -57.39 -16.25 -38.29
CA LEU A 3 -58.00 -15.20 -37.45
C LEU A 3 -58.95 -15.85 -36.43
N VAL A 4 -59.13 -15.23 -35.27
CA VAL A 4 -60.45 -14.95 -34.71
C VAL A 4 -60.38 -13.67 -33.85
N ALA A 5 -61.32 -12.79 -34.15
CA ALA A 5 -61.50 -11.50 -33.49
C ALA A 5 -62.64 -11.56 -32.46
N VAL A 6 -62.85 -10.42 -31.76
CA VAL A 6 -64.12 -9.88 -31.24
C VAL A 6 -64.44 -10.29 -29.79
N TRP A 7 -64.79 -9.45 -28.80
CA TRP A 7 -65.73 -8.30 -28.83
C TRP A 7 -65.60 -7.43 -27.55
N LEU A 8 -66.07 -6.21 -27.71
CA LEU A 8 -66.25 -5.15 -26.74
C LEU A 8 -67.29 -5.44 -25.65
N ALA A 9 -67.13 -4.92 -24.47
CA ALA A 9 -68.23 -4.43 -23.65
C ALA A 9 -67.74 -3.27 -22.76
N GLY A 10 -68.27 -2.11 -22.95
CA GLY A 10 -68.01 -0.91 -22.17
C GLY A 10 -68.80 -0.90 -20.87
N SER A 11 -68.26 -0.25 -19.89
CA SER A 11 -68.99 0.26 -18.71
C SER A 11 -68.32 1.53 -18.20
N THR A 12 -69.05 2.62 -18.32
CA THR A 12 -68.78 3.94 -17.78
C THR A 12 -68.89 3.90 -16.25
N VAL A 13 -67.88 4.31 -15.55
CA VAL A 13 -67.99 4.61 -14.12
C VAL A 13 -67.50 6.04 -13.88
N SER A 14 -68.40 6.82 -13.33
CA SER A 14 -68.23 8.22 -12.96
C SER A 14 -67.11 8.40 -11.90
N ILE A 15 -66.26 9.40 -12.15
CA ILE A 15 -65.20 9.82 -11.20
C ILE A 15 -65.80 10.90 -10.28
N LEU A 16 -65.95 10.60 -9.00
CA LEU A 16 -66.15 11.60 -7.95
C LEU A 16 -64.76 12.08 -7.48
N ALA A 17 -64.47 13.34 -7.72
CA ALA A 17 -63.25 13.97 -7.21
C ALA A 17 -63.47 14.39 -5.75
N PHE A 18 -62.77 13.74 -4.83
CA PHE A 18 -62.56 14.24 -3.44
C PHE A 18 -61.22 14.96 -3.39
N ALA A 19 -61.28 16.29 -3.24
CA ALA A 19 -60.10 17.08 -2.89
C ALA A 19 -59.82 16.91 -1.41
N VAL A 20 -58.75 16.17 -1.07
CA VAL A 20 -58.19 16.14 0.30
C VAL A 20 -56.94 17.02 0.28
N GLY A 21 -57.06 18.16 0.99
CA GLY A 21 -55.94 19.05 1.23
C GLY A 21 -54.86 18.34 2.06
N CYS A 22 -53.68 18.16 1.51
CA CYS A 22 -52.55 17.63 2.21
C CYS A 22 -51.72 18.79 2.76
N ALA A 23 -51.78 19.03 4.06
CA ALA A 23 -50.86 19.93 4.74
C ALA A 23 -49.48 19.32 4.73
N THR A 24 -48.51 19.97 4.07
CA THR A 24 -47.12 19.59 4.08
C THR A 24 -46.46 19.97 5.41
N SER A 25 -46.43 19.05 6.37
CA SER A 25 -45.50 19.16 7.49
C SER A 25 -44.08 18.89 6.94
N ALA A 26 -43.24 19.90 6.93
CA ALA A 26 -41.81 19.77 6.68
C ALA A 26 -41.19 18.99 7.86
N SER A 27 -40.99 17.67 7.64
CA SER A 27 -40.18 16.85 8.52
C SER A 27 -38.72 17.23 8.30
N THR A 28 -38.13 17.99 9.19
CA THR A 28 -36.69 18.18 9.28
C THR A 28 -36.05 16.86 9.67
N ARG A 29 -35.57 16.13 8.66
CA ARG A 29 -34.72 14.97 8.87
C ARG A 29 -33.45 15.45 9.60
N PRO A 30 -33.07 14.90 10.76
CA PRO A 30 -31.78 15.23 11.37
C PRO A 30 -30.68 14.80 10.38
N ALA A 31 -29.66 15.65 10.25
CA ALA A 31 -28.45 15.33 9.48
C ALA A 31 -27.89 14.00 10.00
N PRO A 32 -27.41 13.12 9.12
CA PRO A 32 -26.80 11.87 9.56
C PRO A 32 -25.61 12.21 10.44
N SER A 33 -25.68 11.75 11.70
CA SER A 33 -24.59 11.75 12.65
C SER A 33 -23.38 11.09 11.98
N GLY A 34 -22.24 11.81 11.98
CA GLY A 34 -21.03 11.46 11.24
C GLY A 34 -20.71 9.98 11.28
N GLU A 35 -20.82 9.33 10.15
CA GLU A 35 -20.09 8.09 9.89
C GLU A 35 -18.61 8.42 10.09
N SER A 36 -17.98 7.70 11.01
CA SER A 36 -16.52 7.71 11.11
C SER A 36 -15.98 7.15 9.80
N VAL A 37 -15.60 8.04 8.90
CA VAL A 37 -14.99 7.65 7.63
C VAL A 37 -13.68 6.97 7.98
N ASN A 38 -13.62 5.65 7.80
CA ASN A 38 -12.37 4.91 7.93
C ASN A 38 -11.37 5.53 6.92
N PRO A 39 -10.30 6.21 7.38
CA PRO A 39 -9.44 7.01 6.51
C PRO A 39 -8.82 6.21 5.37
N GLY A 40 -8.69 4.89 5.53
CA GLY A 40 -8.11 4.01 4.51
C GLY A 40 -9.07 3.51 3.43
N THR A 41 -10.37 3.70 3.59
CA THR A 41 -11.39 3.33 2.57
C THR A 41 -11.88 4.55 1.79
N SER A 42 -11.44 5.76 2.15
CA SER A 42 -11.81 6.97 1.40
C SER A 42 -11.06 7.04 0.08
N ASP A 43 -11.69 7.57 -0.96
CA ASP A 43 -11.03 7.89 -2.24
C ASP A 43 -10.00 9.04 -2.11
N ARG A 44 -9.83 9.60 -0.94
CA ARG A 44 -8.88 10.67 -0.68
C ARG A 44 -7.54 10.12 -0.21
N SER A 45 -6.45 10.68 -0.76
CA SER A 45 -5.11 10.43 -0.26
C SER A 45 -4.97 10.96 1.18
N VAL A 46 -4.32 10.18 2.05
CA VAL A 46 -3.98 10.59 3.43
C VAL A 46 -2.69 11.41 3.50
N ASN A 47 -1.90 11.42 2.40
CA ASN A 47 -0.65 12.17 2.26
C ASN A 47 -0.51 12.74 0.85
N PRO A 48 -1.44 13.64 0.43
CA PRO A 48 -1.52 14.10 -0.94
C PRO A 48 -0.24 14.83 -1.36
N GLY A 49 0.30 14.40 -2.51
CA GLY A 49 1.45 15.01 -3.13
C GLY A 49 2.82 14.54 -2.62
N ILE A 50 2.88 13.56 -1.71
CA ILE A 50 4.15 13.00 -1.23
C ILE A 50 4.97 12.43 -2.40
N ASN A 51 4.31 11.86 -3.41
CA ASN A 51 4.90 11.27 -4.59
C ASN A 51 5.00 12.21 -5.81
N ASP A 52 4.52 13.46 -5.70
CA ASP A 52 4.49 14.39 -6.84
C ASP A 52 5.88 14.66 -7.44
N ARG A 53 6.93 14.64 -6.61
CA ARG A 53 8.31 14.79 -7.06
C ARG A 53 8.74 13.71 -8.06
N TYR A 54 8.14 12.51 -8.01
CA TYR A 54 8.47 11.41 -8.93
C TYR A 54 7.78 11.52 -10.29
N LYS A 55 6.85 12.47 -10.46
CA LYS A 55 6.17 12.73 -11.73
C LYS A 55 7.07 13.40 -12.75
N SER A 56 8.10 14.15 -12.31
CA SER A 56 9.04 14.83 -13.21
C SER A 56 10.33 14.03 -13.39
N PRO A 57 10.99 14.12 -14.58
CA PRO A 57 12.30 13.51 -14.80
C PRO A 57 13.37 13.99 -13.82
N GLU A 58 13.38 15.28 -13.48
CA GLU A 58 14.33 15.89 -12.57
C GLU A 58 14.11 15.37 -11.12
N GLY A 59 12.86 15.23 -10.72
CA GLY A 59 12.52 14.68 -9.41
C GLY A 59 12.91 13.22 -9.28
N ARG A 60 12.67 12.41 -10.33
CA ARG A 60 13.14 11.01 -10.37
C ARG A 60 14.65 10.89 -10.34
N ALA A 61 15.37 11.73 -11.10
CA ALA A 61 16.83 11.73 -11.08
C ALA A 61 17.39 12.06 -9.69
N LYS A 62 16.79 13.01 -8.98
CA LYS A 62 17.15 13.31 -7.58
C LYS A 62 16.84 12.16 -6.65
N ALA A 63 15.69 11.50 -6.81
CA ALA A 63 15.33 10.34 -6.03
C ALA A 63 16.30 9.17 -6.24
N ILE A 64 16.64 8.86 -7.49
CA ILE A 64 17.63 7.83 -7.84
C ILE A 64 18.97 8.10 -7.15
N ALA A 65 19.44 9.34 -7.15
CA ALA A 65 20.68 9.71 -6.50
C ALA A 65 20.64 9.49 -4.97
N VAL A 66 19.47 9.65 -4.33
CA VAL A 66 19.26 9.35 -2.91
C VAL A 66 19.17 7.84 -2.67
N PHE A 67 18.42 7.13 -3.50
CA PHE A 67 18.22 5.68 -3.35
C PHE A 67 19.51 4.89 -3.55
N GLU A 68 20.40 5.38 -4.40
CA GLU A 68 21.68 4.75 -4.75
C GLU A 68 22.88 5.43 -4.04
N ASP A 69 22.65 6.29 -3.04
CA ASP A 69 23.73 6.90 -2.26
C ASP A 69 24.54 5.79 -1.54
N PRO A 70 25.86 5.66 -1.79
CA PRO A 70 26.70 4.67 -1.12
C PRO A 70 26.69 4.77 0.41
N GLU A 71 26.41 5.96 0.95
CA GLU A 71 26.33 6.18 2.42
C GLU A 71 25.01 5.66 3.01
N ARG A 72 24.02 5.28 2.20
CA ARG A 72 22.73 4.76 2.67
C ARG A 72 22.91 3.56 3.61
N GLY A 73 23.85 2.68 3.33
CA GLY A 73 24.14 1.52 4.16
C GLY A 73 24.53 1.86 5.60
N SER A 74 25.06 3.06 5.86
CA SER A 74 25.50 3.47 7.19
C SER A 74 24.37 3.64 8.22
N PHE A 75 23.14 3.88 7.76
CA PHE A 75 21.95 4.01 8.62
C PHE A 75 20.89 2.95 8.34
N GLN A 76 20.82 2.42 7.10
CA GLN A 76 19.80 1.47 6.66
C GLN A 76 20.05 0.05 7.17
N ALA A 77 21.34 -0.33 7.33
CA ALA A 77 21.79 -1.65 7.79
C ALA A 77 21.04 -2.82 7.09
N PRO A 78 21.05 -2.91 5.74
CA PRO A 78 20.22 -3.85 4.99
C PRO A 78 20.50 -5.32 5.31
N GLU A 79 21.74 -5.67 5.66
CA GLU A 79 22.11 -7.02 6.10
C GLU A 79 21.40 -7.40 7.42
N GLU A 80 21.32 -6.48 8.37
CA GLU A 80 20.61 -6.72 9.62
C GLU A 80 19.11 -6.79 9.40
N ILE A 81 18.54 -5.96 8.51
CA ILE A 81 17.12 -6.07 8.11
C ILE A 81 16.84 -7.48 7.59
N VAL A 82 17.61 -7.95 6.59
CA VAL A 82 17.40 -9.26 5.98
C VAL A 82 17.62 -10.40 6.96
N LYS A 83 18.59 -10.30 7.85
CA LYS A 83 18.82 -11.27 8.93
C LYS A 83 17.58 -11.39 9.85
N HIS A 84 16.96 -10.26 10.22
CA HIS A 84 15.75 -10.23 11.05
C HIS A 84 14.50 -10.69 10.30
N LEU A 85 14.49 -10.65 8.95
CA LEU A 85 13.45 -11.32 8.16
C LEU A 85 13.46 -12.84 8.36
N ALA A 86 14.56 -13.44 8.82
CA ALA A 86 14.70 -14.87 9.03
C ALA A 86 14.17 -15.71 7.84
N LEU A 87 14.56 -15.31 6.63
CA LEU A 87 14.17 -15.95 5.39
C LEU A 87 14.79 -17.35 5.29
N LYS A 88 14.08 -18.24 4.62
CA LYS A 88 14.55 -19.60 4.32
C LYS A 88 14.75 -19.75 2.81
N PRO A 89 15.68 -20.59 2.37
CA PRO A 89 15.79 -20.95 0.96
C PRO A 89 14.45 -21.45 0.42
N GLY A 90 13.95 -20.84 -0.65
CA GLY A 90 12.65 -21.13 -1.24
C GLY A 90 11.54 -20.15 -0.86
N ASP A 91 11.75 -19.28 0.14
CA ASP A 91 10.78 -18.22 0.47
C ASP A 91 10.60 -17.25 -0.70
N VAL A 92 9.41 -16.68 -0.76
CA VAL A 92 9.05 -15.62 -1.71
C VAL A 92 8.86 -14.32 -0.94
N VAL A 93 9.61 -13.30 -1.31
CA VAL A 93 9.53 -11.95 -0.73
C VAL A 93 8.92 -10.99 -1.75
N ALA A 94 8.00 -10.14 -1.31
CA ALA A 94 7.59 -8.94 -2.03
C ALA A 94 8.29 -7.74 -1.38
N ASP A 95 9.17 -7.06 -2.13
CA ASP A 95 9.71 -5.76 -1.76
C ASP A 95 8.75 -4.70 -2.32
N VAL A 96 7.96 -4.09 -1.44
CA VAL A 96 6.89 -3.14 -1.79
C VAL A 96 7.43 -1.71 -1.68
N GLY A 97 7.44 -1.01 -2.81
CA GLY A 97 8.16 0.26 -2.96
C GLY A 97 9.66 0.03 -3.15
N ALA A 98 10.04 -0.95 -3.96
CA ALA A 98 11.43 -1.37 -4.19
C ALA A 98 12.33 -0.27 -4.78
N GLY A 99 11.74 0.76 -5.38
CA GLY A 99 12.49 1.84 -6.03
C GLY A 99 13.43 1.32 -7.12
N THR A 100 14.72 1.65 -6.98
CA THR A 100 15.75 1.22 -7.95
C THR A 100 16.47 -0.06 -7.52
N GLY A 101 15.94 -0.80 -6.57
CA GLY A 101 16.50 -2.09 -6.17
C GLY A 101 17.64 -1.97 -5.17
N TYR A 102 17.37 -1.32 -4.04
CA TYR A 102 18.34 -1.21 -2.95
C TYR A 102 18.42 -2.49 -2.12
N MET A 103 17.31 -3.16 -1.88
CA MET A 103 17.27 -4.36 -1.03
C MET A 103 17.60 -5.66 -1.77
N GLU A 104 17.48 -5.71 -3.09
CA GLU A 104 17.67 -6.92 -3.89
C GLU A 104 19.03 -7.60 -3.73
N PRO A 105 20.18 -6.89 -3.64
CA PRO A 105 21.48 -7.52 -3.40
C PRO A 105 21.52 -8.38 -2.13
N PHE A 106 20.67 -8.07 -1.16
CA PHE A 106 20.58 -8.73 0.14
C PHE A 106 19.47 -9.77 0.18
N LEU A 107 18.32 -9.50 -0.48
CA LEU A 107 17.18 -10.41 -0.54
C LEU A 107 17.44 -11.62 -1.43
N VAL A 108 18.06 -11.42 -2.60
CA VAL A 108 18.30 -12.50 -3.58
C VAL A 108 19.13 -13.65 -2.99
N PRO A 109 20.26 -13.41 -2.30
CA PRO A 109 20.99 -14.48 -1.64
C PRO A 109 20.18 -15.15 -0.51
N ALA A 110 19.39 -14.37 0.23
CA ALA A 110 18.64 -14.86 1.39
C ALA A 110 17.50 -15.81 1.02
N VAL A 111 16.79 -15.54 -0.09
CA VAL A 111 15.76 -16.45 -0.59
C VAL A 111 16.34 -17.69 -1.28
N GLY A 112 17.62 -17.67 -1.63
CA GLY A 112 18.33 -18.79 -2.24
C GLY A 112 17.88 -19.13 -3.68
N PRO A 113 18.39 -20.24 -4.24
CA PRO A 113 18.22 -20.55 -5.68
C PRO A 113 16.80 -20.97 -6.07
N THR A 114 15.96 -21.34 -5.10
CA THR A 114 14.56 -21.76 -5.34
C THR A 114 13.54 -20.70 -4.91
N GLY A 115 13.98 -19.65 -4.20
CA GLY A 115 13.14 -18.54 -3.79
C GLY A 115 12.92 -17.51 -4.88
N LYS A 116 12.18 -16.46 -4.55
CA LYS A 116 11.86 -15.37 -5.48
C LYS A 116 11.73 -14.04 -4.76
N VAL A 117 12.07 -12.97 -5.44
CA VAL A 117 11.79 -11.59 -5.03
C VAL A 117 10.87 -10.95 -6.06
N TYR A 118 9.70 -10.49 -5.62
CA TYR A 118 8.90 -9.55 -6.37
C TYR A 118 9.30 -8.14 -5.96
N ALA A 119 9.85 -7.36 -6.88
CA ALA A 119 10.21 -5.96 -6.67
C ALA A 119 9.09 -5.09 -7.24
N GLU A 120 8.25 -4.60 -6.36
CA GLU A 120 7.08 -3.79 -6.72
C GLU A 120 7.35 -2.30 -6.50
N ASP A 121 6.97 -1.47 -7.46
CA ASP A 121 6.96 0.00 -7.33
C ASP A 121 5.89 0.59 -8.26
N ILE A 122 5.39 1.78 -7.91
CA ILE A 122 4.40 2.50 -8.73
C ILE A 122 5.05 3.35 -9.82
N THR A 123 6.38 3.49 -9.82
CA THR A 123 7.15 4.33 -10.74
C THR A 123 7.85 3.48 -11.80
N PRO A 124 7.37 3.47 -13.06
CA PRO A 124 7.91 2.60 -14.10
C PRO A 124 9.42 2.78 -14.35
N GLU A 125 9.91 4.01 -14.25
CA GLU A 125 11.32 4.34 -14.50
C GLU A 125 12.25 3.79 -13.40
N PHE A 126 11.76 3.68 -12.16
CA PHE A 126 12.52 3.03 -11.10
C PHE A 126 12.64 1.52 -11.37
N LEU A 127 11.54 0.89 -11.77
CA LEU A 127 11.54 -0.53 -12.13
C LEU A 127 12.41 -0.83 -13.35
N GLU A 128 12.44 0.06 -14.34
CA GLU A 128 13.34 -0.09 -15.47
C GLU A 128 14.82 -0.02 -15.04
N ARG A 129 15.15 0.90 -14.14
CA ARG A 129 16.49 0.98 -13.53
C ARG A 129 16.83 -0.29 -12.75
N LEU A 130 15.88 -0.81 -11.98
CA LEU A 130 16.03 -2.06 -11.23
C LEU A 130 16.28 -3.25 -12.17
N LYS A 131 15.53 -3.37 -13.29
CA LYS A 131 15.75 -4.40 -14.30
C LYS A 131 17.16 -4.34 -14.89
N GLN A 132 17.64 -3.14 -15.20
CA GLN A 132 19.00 -2.95 -15.72
C GLN A 132 20.05 -3.44 -14.72
N LYS A 133 19.90 -3.08 -13.44
CA LYS A 133 20.76 -3.56 -12.34
C LYS A 133 20.66 -5.07 -12.18
N GLY A 134 19.45 -5.61 -12.26
CA GLY A 134 19.21 -7.05 -12.19
C GLY A 134 19.93 -7.83 -13.29
N ALA A 135 19.86 -7.33 -14.52
CA ALA A 135 20.59 -7.92 -15.65
C ALA A 135 22.12 -7.87 -15.47
N GLN A 136 22.65 -6.74 -14.95
CA GLN A 136 24.08 -6.58 -14.69
C GLN A 136 24.59 -7.48 -13.55
N ASN A 137 23.75 -7.75 -12.54
CA ASN A 137 24.10 -8.52 -11.35
C ASN A 137 23.61 -9.99 -11.39
N GLY A 138 22.98 -10.40 -12.51
CA GLY A 138 22.49 -11.77 -12.66
C GLY A 138 21.32 -12.14 -11.71
N TRP A 139 20.45 -11.17 -11.35
CA TRP A 139 19.31 -11.41 -10.48
C TRP A 139 18.16 -12.11 -11.21
N THR A 140 18.36 -13.39 -11.55
CA THR A 140 17.36 -14.18 -12.30
C THR A 140 16.10 -14.52 -11.50
N ARG A 141 16.10 -14.24 -10.19
CA ARG A 141 14.99 -14.51 -9.28
C ARG A 141 14.22 -13.26 -8.88
N VAL A 142 14.57 -12.11 -9.44
CA VAL A 142 13.84 -10.85 -9.24
C VAL A 142 12.86 -10.68 -10.39
N GLU A 143 11.59 -10.47 -10.05
CA GLU A 143 10.55 -10.07 -10.99
C GLU A 143 10.03 -8.70 -10.61
N THR A 144 10.12 -7.74 -11.53
CA THR A 144 9.60 -6.39 -11.31
C THR A 144 8.11 -6.35 -11.60
N VAL A 145 7.34 -5.72 -10.72
CA VAL A 145 5.89 -5.58 -10.83
C VAL A 145 5.51 -4.12 -10.74
N LEU A 146 4.79 -3.62 -11.73
CA LEU A 146 4.23 -2.26 -11.68
C LEU A 146 2.92 -2.27 -10.90
N GLY A 147 2.97 -1.67 -9.73
CA GLY A 147 1.82 -1.44 -8.88
C GLY A 147 1.08 -0.15 -9.17
N THR A 148 0.17 0.18 -8.29
CA THR A 148 -0.60 1.43 -8.28
C THR A 148 -0.63 2.00 -6.86
N GLU A 149 -1.23 3.16 -6.66
CA GLU A 149 -1.42 3.73 -5.31
C GLU A 149 -2.33 2.87 -4.40
N THR A 150 -3.04 1.90 -4.97
CA THR A 150 -4.06 1.10 -4.26
C THR A 150 -3.87 -0.41 -4.36
N ASP A 151 -2.97 -0.88 -5.19
CA ASP A 151 -2.77 -2.31 -5.45
C ASP A 151 -1.32 -2.59 -5.86
N THR A 152 -0.73 -3.60 -5.26
CA THR A 152 0.60 -4.08 -5.62
C THR A 152 0.66 -4.78 -6.98
N SER A 153 -0.47 -5.13 -7.56
CA SER A 153 -0.58 -5.97 -8.77
C SER A 153 0.09 -7.36 -8.66
N LEU A 154 0.41 -7.79 -7.46
CA LEU A 154 1.00 -9.11 -7.20
C LEU A 154 -0.08 -10.22 -7.20
N PRO A 155 0.29 -11.46 -7.53
CA PRO A 155 -0.62 -12.60 -7.40
C PRO A 155 -1.12 -12.78 -5.96
N ARG A 156 -2.32 -13.33 -5.80
CA ARG A 156 -2.84 -13.69 -4.48
C ARG A 156 -2.01 -14.83 -3.87
N ALA A 157 -1.81 -14.77 -2.56
CA ALA A 157 -1.12 -15.80 -1.77
C ALA A 157 0.23 -16.21 -2.41
N CYS A 158 0.98 -15.24 -2.93
CA CYS A 158 2.26 -15.49 -3.59
C CYS A 158 3.47 -15.38 -2.65
N CYS A 159 3.35 -14.66 -1.53
CA CYS A 159 4.49 -14.22 -0.73
C CYS A 159 4.46 -14.81 0.69
N ASP A 160 5.63 -15.18 1.18
CA ASP A 160 5.86 -15.53 2.58
C ASP A 160 6.11 -14.28 3.42
N VAL A 161 6.74 -13.25 2.79
CA VAL A 161 7.01 -11.96 3.40
C VAL A 161 6.68 -10.84 2.42
N ALA A 162 5.96 -9.83 2.87
CA ALA A 162 5.90 -8.51 2.25
C ALA A 162 6.78 -7.57 3.10
N LEU A 163 7.74 -6.92 2.46
CA LEU A 163 8.67 -5.98 3.08
C LEU A 163 8.45 -4.60 2.48
N ALA A 164 8.36 -3.57 3.30
CA ALA A 164 8.37 -2.18 2.84
C ALA A 164 9.45 -1.42 3.62
N VAL A 165 10.50 -0.95 2.93
CA VAL A 165 11.63 -0.21 3.51
C VAL A 165 11.60 1.23 3.00
N ASP A 166 11.42 2.18 3.90
CA ASP A 166 11.29 3.61 3.57
C ASP A 166 10.16 3.91 2.56
N ALA A 167 9.13 3.07 2.56
CA ALA A 167 8.05 3.14 1.58
C ALA A 167 6.66 3.39 2.20
N TYR A 168 6.41 2.95 3.44
CA TYR A 168 5.09 3.06 4.04
C TYR A 168 4.62 4.52 4.18
N HIS A 169 5.50 5.43 4.54
CA HIS A 169 5.16 6.86 4.63
C HIS A 169 4.80 7.49 3.27
N HIS A 170 5.11 6.81 2.17
CA HIS A 170 4.71 7.16 0.80
C HIS A 170 3.36 6.58 0.38
N PHE A 171 2.74 5.71 1.17
CA PHE A 171 1.43 5.17 0.83
C PHE A 171 0.36 6.26 0.95
N GLU A 172 -0.09 6.80 -0.19
CA GLU A 172 -1.17 7.78 -0.22
C GLU A 172 -2.53 7.16 0.13
N ARG A 173 -2.69 5.87 -0.17
CA ARG A 173 -3.92 5.09 0.08
C ARG A 173 -3.61 3.81 0.86
N PRO A 174 -3.23 3.94 2.14
CA PRO A 174 -2.75 2.81 2.93
C PRO A 174 -3.79 1.69 3.08
N GLY A 175 -5.08 2.00 3.20
CA GLY A 175 -6.12 0.98 3.36
C GLY A 175 -6.25 0.02 2.18
N PRO A 176 -6.50 0.50 0.95
CA PRO A 176 -6.47 -0.35 -0.23
C PRO A 176 -5.15 -1.08 -0.41
N MET A 177 -4.01 -0.41 -0.27
CA MET A 177 -2.68 -1.02 -0.40
C MET A 177 -2.45 -2.14 0.63
N LEU A 178 -2.77 -1.92 1.91
CA LEU A 178 -2.68 -2.96 2.96
C LEU A 178 -3.64 -4.13 2.68
N THR A 179 -4.80 -3.85 2.10
CA THR A 179 -5.74 -4.90 1.68
C THR A 179 -5.15 -5.76 0.56
N ALA A 180 -4.49 -5.14 -0.43
CA ALA A 180 -3.79 -5.84 -1.49
C ALA A 180 -2.63 -6.68 -0.93
N ILE A 181 -1.75 -6.09 -0.11
CA ILE A 181 -0.65 -6.79 0.55
C ILE A 181 -1.16 -8.00 1.35
N ARG A 182 -2.25 -7.82 2.12
CA ARG A 182 -2.86 -8.93 2.86
C ARG A 182 -3.31 -10.07 1.94
N GLY A 183 -3.86 -9.74 0.77
CA GLY A 183 -4.25 -10.69 -0.25
C GLY A 183 -3.08 -11.41 -0.92
N ASN A 184 -1.91 -10.79 -0.96
CA ASN A 184 -0.69 -11.37 -1.54
C ASN A 184 0.03 -12.34 -0.57
N LEU A 185 -0.16 -12.16 0.73
CA LEU A 185 0.46 -13.02 1.73
C LEU A 185 -0.18 -14.41 1.77
N ARG A 186 0.67 -15.43 1.86
CA ARG A 186 0.27 -16.82 2.13
C ARG A 186 -0.24 -16.98 3.55
N PRO A 187 -1.00 -18.05 3.87
CA PRO A 187 -1.27 -18.41 5.25
C PRO A 187 0.04 -18.52 6.06
N GLY A 188 0.11 -17.79 7.19
CA GLY A 188 1.33 -17.69 8.00
C GLY A 188 2.36 -16.69 7.49
N GLY A 189 2.10 -16.01 6.37
CA GLY A 189 2.93 -14.92 5.88
C GLY A 189 2.88 -13.69 6.77
N ARG A 190 3.85 -12.79 6.60
CA ARG A 190 3.98 -11.57 7.41
C ARG A 190 4.30 -10.33 6.59
N LEU A 191 3.81 -9.20 7.07
CA LEU A 191 4.21 -7.87 6.60
C LEU A 191 5.27 -7.31 7.55
N VAL A 192 6.34 -6.76 6.99
CA VAL A 192 7.39 -6.07 7.73
C VAL A 192 7.51 -4.65 7.22
N ILE A 193 7.40 -3.70 8.12
CA ILE A 193 7.61 -2.28 7.84
C ILE A 193 8.91 -1.84 8.50
N VAL A 194 9.81 -1.30 7.69
CA VAL A 194 11.01 -0.59 8.14
C VAL A 194 10.87 0.85 7.71
N ASP A 195 10.69 1.76 8.66
CA ASP A 195 10.47 3.15 8.32
C ASP A 195 11.04 4.10 9.39
N PHE A 196 11.23 5.35 9.00
CA PHE A 196 11.80 6.36 9.89
C PHE A 196 10.87 6.70 11.06
N TYR A 197 11.48 6.87 12.25
CA TYR A 197 10.78 7.56 13.33
C TYR A 197 10.48 9.00 12.92
N ARG A 198 9.31 9.51 13.27
CA ARG A 198 8.88 10.88 13.00
C ARG A 198 9.60 11.88 13.94
N LYS A 199 10.93 11.98 13.79
CA LYS A 199 11.80 12.86 14.59
C LYS A 199 12.97 13.38 13.75
N PRO A 200 13.60 14.51 14.16
CA PRO A 200 14.83 15.00 13.50
C PRO A 200 15.92 13.93 13.45
N ASN A 201 16.63 13.87 12.35
CA ASN A 201 17.80 13.01 12.20
C ASN A 201 18.73 13.54 11.11
N GLU A 202 19.98 13.05 11.11
CA GLU A 202 21.02 13.48 10.19
C GLU A 202 20.72 13.25 8.71
N VAL A 203 19.89 12.28 8.35
CA VAL A 203 19.49 12.00 6.96
C VAL A 203 18.55 13.09 6.47
N PHE A 204 17.53 13.44 7.26
CA PHE A 204 16.60 14.51 6.92
C PHE A 204 17.29 15.87 6.86
N ASP A 205 18.23 16.14 7.78
CA ASP A 205 19.03 17.36 7.78
C ASP A 205 19.90 17.45 6.51
N LYS A 206 20.63 16.39 6.14
CA LYS A 206 21.42 16.29 4.91
C LYS A 206 20.59 16.52 3.66
N LEU A 207 19.40 15.94 3.59
CA LEU A 207 18.48 16.01 2.45
C LEU A 207 17.58 17.25 2.49
N LYS A 208 17.65 18.08 3.54
CA LYS A 208 16.79 19.24 3.78
C LYS A 208 15.29 18.88 3.74
N ILE A 209 14.96 17.75 4.33
CA ILE A 209 13.59 17.25 4.44
C ILE A 209 12.99 17.72 5.77
N ASP A 210 11.82 18.35 5.72
CA ASP A 210 11.00 18.59 6.90
C ASP A 210 10.35 17.26 7.32
N TYR A 211 10.93 16.60 8.32
CA TYR A 211 10.48 15.29 8.78
C TYR A 211 9.00 15.28 9.21
N ALA A 212 8.52 16.37 9.81
CA ALA A 212 7.16 16.46 10.33
C ALA A 212 6.10 16.50 9.21
N LYS A 213 6.48 16.97 8.03
CA LYS A 213 5.64 16.94 6.82
C LYS A 213 5.84 15.66 6.02
N HIS A 214 7.05 15.12 6.04
CA HIS A 214 7.40 13.96 5.23
C HIS A 214 6.92 12.65 5.86
N ILE A 215 7.19 12.46 7.15
CA ILE A 215 6.71 11.31 7.91
C ILE A 215 5.36 11.66 8.53
N ARG A 216 4.32 11.10 7.99
CA ARG A 216 2.91 11.43 8.32
C ARG A 216 2.51 11.04 9.74
N LEU A 217 2.94 9.86 10.20
CA LEU A 217 2.54 9.25 11.47
C LEU A 217 3.75 8.88 12.31
N ASP A 218 3.57 8.91 13.62
CA ASP A 218 4.47 8.25 14.55
C ASP A 218 4.28 6.72 14.50
N MET A 219 5.29 5.96 14.91
CA MET A 219 5.30 4.50 14.86
C MET A 219 4.05 3.87 15.50
N ASP A 220 3.65 4.35 16.68
CA ASP A 220 2.47 3.81 17.38
C ASP A 220 1.17 4.02 16.60
N ASP A 221 1.06 5.11 15.85
CA ASP A 221 -0.10 5.37 15.01
C ASP A 221 -0.04 4.59 13.69
N VAL A 222 1.14 4.32 13.15
CA VAL A 222 1.34 3.37 12.04
C VAL A 222 0.88 1.97 12.46
N VAL A 223 1.26 1.51 13.65
CA VAL A 223 0.81 0.20 14.17
C VAL A 223 -0.72 0.14 14.24
N LYS A 224 -1.36 1.14 14.85
CA LYS A 224 -2.83 1.22 14.94
C LYS A 224 -3.50 1.25 13.56
N GLU A 225 -2.95 2.02 12.63
CA GLU A 225 -3.47 2.10 11.27
C GLU A 225 -3.42 0.73 10.58
N ILE A 226 -2.29 0.04 10.62
CA ILE A 226 -2.11 -1.28 10.00
C ILE A 226 -3.03 -2.32 10.66
N GLU A 227 -3.18 -2.28 11.99
CA GLU A 227 -4.10 -3.16 12.72
C GLU A 227 -5.57 -2.92 12.35
N GLY A 228 -5.92 -1.67 12.02
CA GLY A 228 -7.24 -1.27 11.53
C GLY A 228 -7.59 -1.89 10.17
N PHE A 229 -6.59 -2.27 9.37
CA PHE A 229 -6.76 -2.90 8.06
C PHE A 229 -6.59 -4.44 8.07
N GLY A 230 -6.79 -5.05 9.22
CA GLY A 230 -6.89 -6.52 9.32
C GLY A 230 -5.57 -7.22 9.51
N PHE A 231 -4.58 -6.52 10.04
CA PHE A 231 -3.33 -7.10 10.53
C PHE A 231 -3.32 -7.14 12.06
N GLN A 232 -2.52 -8.02 12.61
CA GLN A 232 -2.14 -8.07 14.01
C GLN A 232 -0.67 -7.70 14.12
N HIS A 233 -0.34 -6.73 14.97
CA HIS A 233 1.04 -6.42 15.31
C HIS A 233 1.62 -7.56 16.15
N LEU A 234 2.81 -8.02 15.78
CA LEU A 234 3.51 -9.11 16.48
C LEU A 234 4.67 -8.60 17.33
N ASP A 235 5.49 -7.71 16.74
CA ASP A 235 6.73 -7.24 17.37
C ASP A 235 7.20 -5.93 16.75
N THR A 236 7.93 -5.14 17.52
CA THR A 236 8.71 -3.99 17.03
C THR A 236 10.12 -4.06 17.59
N GLN A 237 11.10 -4.12 16.70
CA GLN A 237 12.51 -4.25 17.06
C GLN A 237 13.24 -2.93 16.84
N GLN A 238 14.23 -2.64 17.71
CA GLN A 238 14.94 -1.37 17.76
C GLN A 238 16.46 -1.56 17.54
N PHE A 239 16.84 -2.31 16.52
CA PHE A 239 18.25 -2.50 16.16
C PHE A 239 18.76 -1.46 15.15
N LEU A 240 17.83 -0.72 14.51
CA LEU A 240 18.15 0.34 13.56
C LEU A 240 18.27 1.69 14.26
N LYS A 241 19.25 2.49 13.84
CA LYS A 241 19.57 3.76 14.48
C LYS A 241 18.47 4.82 14.31
N LEU A 242 17.87 4.90 13.11
CA LEU A 242 16.97 5.97 12.72
C LEU A 242 15.55 5.49 12.41
N GLN A 243 15.35 4.18 12.35
CA GLN A 243 14.15 3.53 11.87
C GLN A 243 13.63 2.50 12.87
N TYR A 244 12.35 2.19 12.77
CA TYR A 244 11.77 1.04 13.44
C TYR A 244 11.64 -0.14 12.47
N TYR A 245 11.57 -1.33 13.02
CA TYR A 245 11.29 -2.58 12.30
C TYR A 245 10.07 -3.22 12.95
N ALA A 246 8.91 -3.10 12.30
CA ALA A 246 7.63 -3.58 12.83
C ALA A 246 7.11 -4.77 12.03
N VAL A 247 6.67 -5.83 12.72
CA VAL A 247 6.23 -7.09 12.14
C VAL A 247 4.74 -7.28 12.39
N PHE A 248 4.02 -7.66 11.34
CA PHE A 248 2.59 -7.90 11.37
C PHE A 248 2.24 -9.23 10.70
N THR A 249 1.14 -9.84 11.11
CA THR A 249 0.51 -10.97 10.42
C THR A 249 -0.93 -10.66 10.07
N PRO A 250 -1.49 -11.20 8.97
CA PRO A 250 -2.92 -11.08 8.71
C PRO A 250 -3.74 -11.66 9.85
N LYS A 251 -4.76 -10.94 10.33
CA LYS A 251 -5.75 -11.49 11.27
C LYS A 251 -6.52 -12.63 10.59
N PRO A 252 -6.89 -13.70 11.30
CA PRO A 252 -7.80 -14.71 10.79
C PRO A 252 -9.08 -14.07 10.25
N GLN A 253 -9.59 -14.59 9.13
CA GLN A 253 -10.88 -14.19 8.56
C GLN A 253 -12.02 -14.92 9.25
#